data_0ca460f946e957abaae9bcf2f2406f89
#
_entry.id   0ca460f946e957abaae9bcf2f2406f89
#
_cell.length_a   1.000
_cell.length_b   1.000
_cell.length_c   1.000
_cell.angle_alpha   90.00
_cell.angle_beta   90.00
_cell.angle_gamma   90.00
#
_symmetry.space_group_name_H-M   'P 1'
#
loop_
_entity.id
_entity.type
_entity.pdbx_description
1 polymer ?
#
loop_
_entity_poly.entity_id
_entity_poly.type
_entity_poly.pdbx_seq_one_letter_code
_entity_poly.pdbx_strand_id
1 'polypeptide(L)'
;MGVKQLLDLTGKVALITGGSRGLGLQMAEALGEMGARLAITARKADELAEAKTHLEAQGVEVLTVVNDLSKFDQIPGLVDTVVKHYGRIDILVNNAGATWGAPAEDYPPEAWMKVINLNVNGMFFLTQAVGKRCFIPQKSGRVIVTASIAGLRGNPPDMQTIAYNTSKGADVNFVRTLAAEWGKHNINVNAICPGFFPSKMASGIMEKLGDQIINGTALRRVGGPEDLKGLIVLLASEAGRHITGQAIAVDGGSSSF
;
A
#
# COMPACT_ATOMS: atom_id res chain seq x y z
N MET A 1 10.48 -25.54 -8.48
CA MET A 1 10.84 -24.17 -8.90
C MET A 1 11.98 -23.66 -8.01
N GLY A 2 12.98 -23.01 -8.60
CA GLY A 2 14.02 -22.34 -7.84
C GLY A 2 13.52 -20.99 -7.27
N VAL A 3 14.23 -20.42 -6.29
CA VAL A 3 13.82 -19.17 -5.61
C VAL A 3 13.63 -18.02 -6.59
N LYS A 4 14.51 -17.87 -7.59
CA LYS A 4 14.37 -16.83 -8.62
C LYS A 4 13.06 -16.95 -9.41
N GLN A 5 12.66 -18.17 -9.77
CA GLN A 5 11.38 -18.43 -10.44
C GLN A 5 10.17 -18.17 -9.55
N LEU A 6 10.29 -18.41 -8.24
CA LEU A 6 9.22 -18.12 -7.28
C LEU A 6 8.97 -16.62 -7.12
N LEU A 7 10.01 -15.81 -7.29
CA LEU A 7 9.94 -14.34 -7.18
C LEU A 7 9.62 -13.65 -8.52
N ASP A 8 9.63 -14.37 -9.64
CA ASP A 8 9.36 -13.83 -10.97
C ASP A 8 7.90 -13.38 -11.12
N LEU A 9 7.71 -12.15 -11.58
CA LEU A 9 6.41 -11.53 -11.83
C LEU A 9 6.13 -11.29 -13.32
N THR A 10 6.94 -11.87 -14.21
CA THR A 10 6.74 -11.77 -15.65
C THR A 10 5.32 -12.17 -16.04
N GLY A 11 4.64 -11.31 -16.82
CA GLY A 11 3.26 -11.51 -17.24
C GLY A 11 2.19 -11.16 -16.20
N LYS A 12 2.55 -10.77 -14.98
CA LYS A 12 1.62 -10.26 -13.96
C LYS A 12 1.32 -8.78 -14.17
N VAL A 13 0.15 -8.36 -13.74
CA VAL A 13 -0.30 -6.96 -13.75
C VAL A 13 -0.52 -6.51 -12.31
N ALA A 14 0.16 -5.45 -11.90
CA ALA A 14 0.01 -4.85 -10.58
C ALA A 14 -0.70 -3.49 -10.67
N LEU A 15 -1.78 -3.30 -9.92
CA LEU A 15 -2.43 -2.01 -9.70
C LEU A 15 -1.96 -1.45 -8.35
N ILE A 16 -1.31 -0.28 -8.38
CA ILE A 16 -0.75 0.38 -7.19
C ILE A 16 -1.42 1.74 -6.99
N THR A 17 -2.07 1.94 -5.85
CA THR A 17 -2.65 3.23 -5.50
C THR A 17 -1.65 4.12 -4.77
N GLY A 18 -1.66 5.43 -5.08
CA GLY A 18 -0.63 6.35 -4.57
C GLY A 18 0.77 6.01 -5.10
N GLY A 19 0.84 5.45 -6.31
CA GLY A 19 2.08 4.98 -6.95
C GLY A 19 2.96 6.07 -7.57
N SER A 20 2.56 7.35 -7.45
CA SER A 20 3.31 8.45 -8.07
C SER A 20 4.55 8.88 -7.29
N ARG A 21 4.69 8.50 -6.04
CA ARG A 21 5.83 8.91 -5.18
C ARG A 21 5.93 8.07 -3.90
N GLY A 22 7.03 8.28 -3.14
CA GLY A 22 7.25 7.68 -1.83
C GLY A 22 7.13 6.16 -1.83
N LEU A 23 6.51 5.58 -0.80
CA LEU A 23 6.44 4.11 -0.65
C LEU A 23 5.74 3.42 -1.84
N GLY A 24 4.70 4.06 -2.40
CA GLY A 24 4.00 3.51 -3.56
C GLY A 24 4.88 3.39 -4.79
N LEU A 25 5.72 4.40 -5.06
CA LEU A 25 6.67 4.37 -6.16
C LEU A 25 7.79 3.34 -5.93
N GLN A 26 8.35 3.27 -4.71
CA GLN A 26 9.36 2.26 -4.35
C GLN A 26 8.84 0.82 -4.53
N MET A 27 7.58 0.58 -4.13
CA MET A 27 6.94 -0.73 -4.36
C MET A 27 6.66 -0.99 -5.84
N ALA A 28 6.31 0.04 -6.62
CA ALA A 28 6.12 -0.05 -8.07
C ALA A 28 7.44 -0.42 -8.76
N GLU A 29 8.56 0.24 -8.41
CA GLU A 29 9.90 -0.10 -8.88
C GLU A 29 10.19 -1.59 -8.65
N ALA A 30 10.06 -2.05 -7.41
CA ALA A 30 10.38 -3.43 -7.06
C ALA A 30 9.54 -4.47 -7.84
N LEU A 31 8.24 -4.21 -8.03
CA LEU A 31 7.39 -5.09 -8.81
C LEU A 31 7.75 -5.07 -10.31
N GLY A 32 8.08 -3.88 -10.83
CA GLY A 32 8.54 -3.71 -12.22
C GLY A 32 9.89 -4.37 -12.47
N GLU A 33 10.87 -4.22 -11.57
CA GLU A 33 12.18 -4.88 -11.61
C GLU A 33 12.04 -6.42 -11.70
N MET A 34 10.97 -6.98 -11.10
CA MET A 34 10.66 -8.41 -11.15
C MET A 34 9.79 -8.82 -12.34
N GLY A 35 9.54 -7.92 -13.30
CA GLY A 35 8.87 -8.21 -14.57
C GLY A 35 7.36 -7.96 -14.59
N ALA A 36 6.77 -7.36 -13.56
CA ALA A 36 5.36 -6.99 -13.58
C ALA A 36 5.10 -5.79 -14.48
N ARG A 37 3.97 -5.79 -15.20
CA ARG A 37 3.40 -4.61 -15.85
C ARG A 37 2.62 -3.82 -14.81
N LEU A 38 2.74 -2.49 -14.82
CA LEU A 38 2.22 -1.66 -13.76
C LEU A 38 1.06 -0.78 -14.22
N ALA A 39 0.02 -0.69 -13.39
CA ALA A 39 -0.93 0.41 -13.42
C ALA A 39 -0.76 1.21 -12.13
N ILE A 40 -0.36 2.48 -12.22
CA ILE A 40 -0.23 3.36 -11.07
C ILE A 40 -1.30 4.43 -11.09
N THR A 41 -1.88 4.72 -9.93
CA THR A 41 -2.91 5.75 -9.82
C THR A 41 -2.60 6.73 -8.70
N ALA A 42 -2.91 8.00 -8.94
CA ALA A 42 -2.82 9.11 -8.00
C ALA A 42 -3.73 10.25 -8.46
N ARG A 43 -3.88 11.29 -7.63
CA ARG A 43 -4.75 12.44 -7.94
C ARG A 43 -4.13 13.46 -8.89
N LYS A 44 -2.80 13.54 -8.95
CA LYS A 44 -2.07 14.54 -9.71
C LYS A 44 -1.46 13.95 -10.96
N ALA A 45 -1.84 14.51 -12.10
CA ALA A 45 -1.38 14.07 -13.40
C ALA A 45 0.12 14.31 -13.63
N ASP A 46 0.64 15.44 -13.14
CA ASP A 46 2.05 15.81 -13.20
C ASP A 46 2.93 14.80 -12.46
N GLU A 47 2.60 14.51 -11.18
CA GLU A 47 3.32 13.51 -10.37
C GLU A 47 3.25 12.09 -10.99
N LEU A 48 2.14 11.74 -11.65
CA LEU A 48 2.01 10.46 -12.37
C LEU A 48 2.88 10.43 -13.64
N ALA A 49 2.98 11.54 -14.37
CA ALA A 49 3.83 11.63 -15.57
C ALA A 49 5.31 11.48 -15.21
N GLU A 50 5.77 12.13 -14.14
CA GLU A 50 7.14 11.99 -13.62
C GLU A 50 7.44 10.54 -13.22
N ALA A 51 6.54 9.92 -12.44
CA ALA A 51 6.69 8.52 -12.02
C ALA A 51 6.70 7.56 -13.22
N LYS A 52 5.87 7.80 -14.22
CA LYS A 52 5.86 7.01 -15.45
C LYS A 52 7.20 7.09 -16.17
N THR A 53 7.71 8.30 -16.41
CA THR A 53 9.01 8.51 -17.04
C THR A 53 10.13 7.80 -16.29
N HIS A 54 10.12 7.90 -14.95
CA HIS A 54 11.09 7.24 -14.09
C HIS A 54 11.06 5.71 -14.22
N LEU A 55 9.88 5.10 -14.20
CA LEU A 55 9.71 3.64 -14.30
C LEU A 55 10.00 3.13 -15.72
N GLU A 56 9.56 3.85 -16.76
CA GLU A 56 9.84 3.50 -18.16
C GLU A 56 11.34 3.57 -18.48
N ALA A 57 12.10 4.50 -17.87
CA ALA A 57 13.55 4.55 -17.97
C ALA A 57 14.25 3.30 -17.40
N GLN A 58 13.58 2.55 -16.55
CA GLN A 58 14.03 1.26 -16.03
C GLN A 58 13.52 0.05 -16.85
N GLY A 59 12.87 0.31 -17.99
CA GLY A 59 12.31 -0.72 -18.85
C GLY A 59 10.97 -1.30 -18.40
N VAL A 60 10.28 -0.65 -17.47
CA VAL A 60 8.99 -1.11 -16.92
C VAL A 60 7.83 -0.57 -17.76
N GLU A 61 6.90 -1.43 -18.17
CA GLU A 61 5.66 -1.02 -18.83
C GLU A 61 4.67 -0.44 -17.82
N VAL A 62 4.23 0.82 -18.00
CA VAL A 62 3.44 1.56 -17.02
C VAL A 62 2.22 2.25 -17.65
N LEU A 63 1.04 1.92 -17.12
CA LEU A 63 -0.19 2.68 -17.31
C LEU A 63 -0.39 3.64 -16.14
N THR A 64 -0.68 4.91 -16.42
CA THR A 64 -1.06 5.88 -15.39
C THR A 64 -2.55 6.21 -15.47
N VAL A 65 -3.23 6.25 -14.33
CA VAL A 65 -4.66 6.63 -14.25
C VAL A 65 -4.85 7.67 -13.17
N VAL A 66 -5.31 8.86 -13.56
CA VAL A 66 -5.69 9.90 -12.59
C VAL A 66 -6.98 9.49 -11.90
N ASN A 67 -6.96 9.35 -10.58
CA ASN A 67 -8.12 8.94 -9.80
C ASN A 67 -8.02 9.45 -8.36
N ASP A 68 -9.15 9.80 -7.77
CA ASP A 68 -9.32 10.09 -6.35
C ASP A 68 -10.15 8.97 -5.69
N LEU A 69 -9.49 8.11 -4.94
CA LEU A 69 -10.14 6.98 -4.25
C LEU A 69 -11.16 7.39 -3.17
N SER A 70 -11.21 8.67 -2.77
CA SER A 70 -12.27 9.17 -1.90
C SER A 70 -13.58 9.43 -2.66
N LYS A 71 -13.54 9.37 -4.00
CA LYS A 71 -14.69 9.45 -4.90
C LYS A 71 -15.05 8.04 -5.37
N PHE A 72 -15.88 7.37 -4.59
CA PHE A 72 -16.14 5.93 -4.75
C PHE A 72 -16.82 5.57 -6.07
N ASP A 73 -17.58 6.50 -6.66
CA ASP A 73 -18.20 6.39 -7.98
C ASP A 73 -17.20 6.26 -9.14
N GLN A 74 -15.96 6.74 -8.95
CA GLN A 74 -14.89 6.63 -9.94
C GLN A 74 -14.14 5.28 -9.92
N ILE A 75 -14.29 4.50 -8.87
CA ILE A 75 -13.54 3.25 -8.68
C ILE A 75 -13.82 2.20 -9.77
N PRO A 76 -15.09 1.94 -10.17
CA PRO A 76 -15.34 1.00 -11.26
C PRO A 76 -14.65 1.39 -12.56
N GLY A 77 -14.66 2.68 -12.91
CA GLY A 77 -13.99 3.21 -14.11
C GLY A 77 -12.46 3.04 -14.07
N LEU A 78 -11.83 3.18 -12.89
CA LEU A 78 -10.41 2.88 -12.70
C LEU A 78 -10.11 1.42 -13.03
N VAL A 79 -10.87 0.48 -12.44
CA VAL A 79 -10.67 -0.96 -12.64
C VAL A 79 -10.90 -1.34 -14.11
N ASP A 80 -11.97 -0.83 -14.73
CA ASP A 80 -12.26 -1.09 -16.14
C ASP A 80 -11.18 -0.54 -17.08
N THR A 81 -10.59 0.62 -16.77
CA THR A 81 -9.48 1.19 -17.54
C THR A 81 -8.27 0.25 -17.53
N VAL A 82 -7.88 -0.26 -16.35
CA VAL A 82 -6.75 -1.19 -16.22
C VAL A 82 -7.05 -2.52 -16.93
N VAL A 83 -8.25 -3.07 -16.74
CA VAL A 83 -8.65 -4.32 -17.38
C VAL A 83 -8.75 -4.18 -18.90
N LYS A 84 -9.24 -3.06 -19.42
CA LYS A 84 -9.27 -2.78 -20.86
C LYS A 84 -7.86 -2.73 -21.47
N HIS A 85 -6.88 -2.20 -20.72
CA HIS A 85 -5.51 -2.04 -21.20
C HIS A 85 -4.70 -3.35 -21.12
N TYR A 86 -4.76 -4.04 -19.98
CA TYR A 86 -3.92 -5.21 -19.70
C TYR A 86 -4.65 -6.57 -19.74
N GLY A 87 -5.98 -6.56 -19.81
CA GLY A 87 -6.80 -7.77 -19.80
C GLY A 87 -7.02 -8.38 -18.42
N ARG A 88 -6.24 -7.98 -17.41
CA ARG A 88 -6.25 -8.58 -16.08
C ARG A 88 -5.66 -7.66 -15.01
N ILE A 89 -5.90 -8.01 -13.75
CA ILE A 89 -5.16 -7.54 -12.57
C ILE A 89 -4.81 -8.79 -11.76
N ASP A 90 -3.54 -8.94 -11.35
CA ASP A 90 -3.05 -10.06 -10.53
C ASP A 90 -2.70 -9.63 -9.12
N ILE A 91 -2.22 -8.39 -8.98
CA ILE A 91 -1.72 -7.82 -7.73
C ILE A 91 -2.39 -6.48 -7.52
N LEU A 92 -2.96 -6.27 -6.33
CA LEU A 92 -3.48 -4.99 -5.88
C LEU A 92 -2.68 -4.51 -4.69
N VAL A 93 -2.04 -3.34 -4.84
CA VAL A 93 -1.34 -2.65 -3.75
C VAL A 93 -2.17 -1.44 -3.32
N ASN A 94 -2.88 -1.57 -2.22
CA ASN A 94 -3.61 -0.50 -1.56
C ASN A 94 -2.63 0.33 -0.71
N ASN A 95 -2.04 1.37 -1.32
CA ASN A 95 -1.04 2.21 -0.66
C ASN A 95 -1.49 3.66 -0.48
N ALA A 96 -2.45 4.15 -1.26
CA ALA A 96 -2.95 5.52 -1.10
C ALA A 96 -3.48 5.75 0.32
N GLY A 97 -3.08 6.87 0.93
CA GLY A 97 -3.52 7.22 2.26
C GLY A 97 -3.31 8.70 2.59
N ALA A 98 -3.95 9.13 3.66
CA ALA A 98 -3.82 10.46 4.23
C ALA A 98 -3.69 10.39 5.75
N THR A 99 -3.13 11.45 6.32
CA THR A 99 -3.09 11.67 7.77
C THR A 99 -3.54 13.09 8.09
N TRP A 100 -3.91 13.29 9.33
CA TRP A 100 -4.21 14.59 9.91
C TRP A 100 -3.87 14.54 11.39
N GLY A 101 -3.35 15.63 11.95
CA GLY A 101 -2.98 15.73 13.37
C GLY A 101 -3.79 16.80 14.07
N ALA A 102 -4.47 16.44 15.17
CA ALA A 102 -5.12 17.34 16.11
C ALA A 102 -5.38 16.58 17.45
N PRO A 103 -5.54 17.27 18.59
CA PRO A 103 -6.03 16.67 19.83
C PRO A 103 -7.35 15.92 19.59
N ALA A 104 -7.56 14.81 20.28
CA ALA A 104 -8.73 13.95 20.03
C ALA A 104 -10.05 14.68 20.32
N GLU A 105 -10.07 15.48 21.39
CA GLU A 105 -11.22 16.29 21.82
C GLU A 105 -11.59 17.41 20.83
N ASP A 106 -10.62 17.94 20.10
CA ASP A 106 -10.76 19.02 19.12
C ASP A 106 -10.60 18.53 17.67
N TYR A 107 -10.69 17.21 17.45
CA TYR A 107 -10.43 16.67 16.12
C TYR A 107 -11.56 17.04 15.14
N PRO A 108 -11.26 17.77 14.03
CA PRO A 108 -12.30 18.23 13.10
C PRO A 108 -13.01 17.04 12.42
N PRO A 109 -14.37 17.01 12.42
CA PRO A 109 -15.12 15.92 11.77
C PRO A 109 -14.78 15.74 10.29
N GLU A 110 -14.56 16.82 9.56
CA GLU A 110 -14.18 16.78 8.14
C GLU A 110 -12.78 16.17 7.93
N ALA A 111 -11.84 16.40 8.86
CA ALA A 111 -10.51 15.80 8.81
C ALA A 111 -10.59 14.29 9.13
N TRP A 112 -11.43 13.92 10.09
CA TRP A 112 -11.74 12.51 10.38
C TRP A 112 -12.29 11.80 9.13
N MET A 113 -13.36 12.35 8.55
CA MET A 113 -13.99 11.77 7.35
C MET A 113 -13.03 11.71 6.15
N LYS A 114 -12.17 12.72 5.97
CA LYS A 114 -11.15 12.72 4.93
C LYS A 114 -10.19 11.54 5.06
N VAL A 115 -9.72 11.23 6.27
CA VAL A 115 -8.81 10.12 6.53
C VAL A 115 -9.54 8.79 6.36
N ILE A 116 -10.71 8.62 6.98
CA ILE A 116 -11.47 7.36 6.92
C ILE A 116 -11.95 7.05 5.50
N ASN A 117 -12.45 8.06 4.77
CA ASN A 117 -12.95 7.85 3.41
C ASN A 117 -11.85 7.40 2.44
N LEU A 118 -10.64 7.93 2.59
CA LEU A 118 -9.54 7.51 1.72
C LEU A 118 -8.93 6.19 2.19
N ASN A 119 -8.53 6.11 3.47
CA ASN A 119 -7.72 5.00 3.97
C ASN A 119 -8.53 3.70 4.15
N VAL A 120 -9.82 3.81 4.51
CA VAL A 120 -10.67 2.64 4.79
C VAL A 120 -11.69 2.42 3.67
N ASN A 121 -12.57 3.37 3.43
CA ASN A 121 -13.68 3.18 2.50
C ASN A 121 -13.18 3.03 1.05
N GLY A 122 -12.30 3.92 0.60
CA GLY A 122 -11.72 3.87 -0.76
C GLY A 122 -10.91 2.59 -1.00
N MET A 123 -10.11 2.16 -0.02
CA MET A 123 -9.37 0.91 -0.03
C MET A 123 -10.32 -0.30 -0.14
N PHE A 124 -11.37 -0.33 0.69
CA PHE A 124 -12.38 -1.39 0.66
C PHE A 124 -13.08 -1.49 -0.69
N PHE A 125 -13.64 -0.38 -1.20
CA PHE A 125 -14.40 -0.39 -2.46
C PHE A 125 -13.52 -0.75 -3.66
N LEU A 126 -12.26 -0.31 -3.68
CA LEU A 126 -11.32 -0.73 -4.72
C LEU A 126 -11.02 -2.23 -4.64
N THR A 127 -10.75 -2.74 -3.44
CA THR A 127 -10.48 -4.17 -3.24
C THR A 127 -11.69 -5.00 -3.67
N GLN A 128 -12.91 -4.57 -3.32
CA GLN A 128 -14.16 -5.22 -3.73
C GLN A 128 -14.32 -5.23 -5.25
N ALA A 129 -14.09 -4.09 -5.91
CA ALA A 129 -14.21 -3.97 -7.37
C ALA A 129 -13.21 -4.86 -8.11
N VAL A 130 -11.93 -4.85 -7.69
CA VAL A 130 -10.89 -5.72 -8.26
C VAL A 130 -11.18 -7.19 -7.97
N GLY A 131 -11.61 -7.52 -6.75
CA GLY A 131 -11.98 -8.88 -6.37
C GLY A 131 -13.10 -9.44 -7.25
N LYS A 132 -14.18 -8.69 -7.40
CA LYS A 132 -15.34 -9.07 -8.22
C LYS A 132 -15.00 -9.18 -9.71
N ARG A 133 -14.20 -8.22 -10.23
CA ARG A 133 -13.92 -8.11 -11.67
C ARG A 133 -12.82 -9.04 -12.14
N CYS A 134 -11.82 -9.31 -11.26
CA CYS A 134 -10.58 -10.03 -11.63
C CYS A 134 -10.34 -11.25 -10.73
N PHE A 135 -10.04 -11.09 -9.45
CA PHE A 135 -9.44 -12.13 -8.62
C PHE A 135 -10.33 -13.36 -8.41
N ILE A 136 -11.63 -13.16 -8.11
CA ILE A 136 -12.57 -14.27 -7.87
C ILE A 136 -12.81 -15.07 -9.16
N PRO A 137 -13.07 -14.44 -10.34
CA PRO A 137 -13.17 -15.18 -11.60
C PRO A 137 -11.86 -15.87 -12.01
N GLN A 138 -10.71 -15.24 -11.74
CA GLN A 138 -9.38 -15.80 -12.04
C GLN A 138 -8.98 -16.93 -11.08
N LYS A 139 -9.67 -17.06 -9.92
CA LYS A 139 -9.27 -17.94 -8.80
C LYS A 139 -7.80 -17.74 -8.39
N SER A 140 -7.36 -16.50 -8.42
CA SER A 140 -6.00 -16.10 -8.10
C SER A 140 -5.94 -14.60 -7.89
N GLY A 141 -5.16 -14.15 -6.90
CA GLY A 141 -4.93 -12.73 -6.64
C GLY A 141 -4.02 -12.51 -5.44
N ARG A 142 -3.38 -11.33 -5.42
CA ARG A 142 -2.57 -10.86 -4.29
C ARG A 142 -3.07 -9.47 -3.91
N VAL A 143 -3.57 -9.33 -2.69
CA VAL A 143 -3.94 -8.05 -2.08
C VAL A 143 -2.90 -7.69 -1.05
N ILE A 144 -2.26 -6.54 -1.21
CA ILE A 144 -1.26 -6.02 -0.27
C ILE A 144 -1.71 -4.64 0.17
N VAL A 145 -1.88 -4.47 1.48
CA VAL A 145 -2.32 -3.21 2.09
C VAL A 145 -1.12 -2.55 2.78
N THR A 146 -0.82 -1.32 2.42
CA THR A 146 0.14 -0.50 3.16
C THR A 146 -0.55 0.04 4.41
N ALA A 147 -0.51 -0.75 5.48
CA ALA A 147 -0.97 -0.34 6.80
C ALA A 147 0.06 0.59 7.47
N SER A 148 0.41 0.36 8.71
CA SER A 148 1.43 1.09 9.48
C SER A 148 1.66 0.38 10.82
N ILE A 149 2.80 0.59 11.45
CA ILE A 149 2.97 0.27 12.87
C ILE A 149 1.97 1.01 13.76
N ALA A 150 1.44 2.16 13.31
CA ALA A 150 0.33 2.88 13.96
C ALA A 150 -0.99 2.08 13.99
N GLY A 151 -1.12 1.02 13.21
CA GLY A 151 -2.23 0.07 13.28
C GLY A 151 -1.96 -1.12 14.21
N LEU A 152 -0.71 -1.30 14.63
CA LEU A 152 -0.29 -2.38 15.53
C LEU A 152 -0.21 -1.94 16.99
N ARG A 153 0.06 -0.65 17.21
CA ARG A 153 0.20 -0.06 18.57
C ARG A 153 -0.30 1.38 18.59
N GLY A 154 -0.48 1.94 19.79
CA GLY A 154 -0.72 3.38 19.99
C GLY A 154 0.52 4.21 19.67
N ASN A 155 0.31 5.49 19.40
CA ASN A 155 1.38 6.46 19.19
C ASN A 155 1.88 7.04 20.53
N PRO A 156 3.10 7.61 20.57
CA PRO A 156 3.52 8.50 21.63
C PRO A 156 2.54 9.68 21.82
N PRO A 157 2.38 10.23 23.02
CA PRO A 157 1.37 11.28 23.31
C PRO A 157 1.43 12.50 22.40
N ASP A 158 2.61 12.87 21.93
CA ASP A 158 2.83 14.04 21.06
C ASP A 158 2.46 13.79 19.57
N MET A 159 2.10 12.56 19.23
CA MET A 159 1.64 12.18 17.89
C MET A 159 0.11 12.07 17.84
N GLN A 160 -0.57 13.19 17.75
CA GLN A 160 -2.02 13.32 17.80
C GLN A 160 -2.69 12.99 16.46
N THR A 161 -2.60 11.73 16.00
CA THR A 161 -3.12 11.29 14.69
C THR A 161 -4.20 10.20 14.83
N ILE A 162 -5.18 10.41 15.71
CA ILE A 162 -6.18 9.39 16.08
C ILE A 162 -6.90 8.78 14.88
N ALA A 163 -7.35 9.59 13.90
CA ALA A 163 -8.03 9.05 12.71
C ALA A 163 -7.12 8.16 11.87
N TYR A 164 -5.84 8.54 11.73
CA TYR A 164 -4.86 7.72 11.02
C TYR A 164 -4.63 6.39 11.71
N ASN A 165 -4.36 6.39 13.03
CA ASN A 165 -4.17 5.16 13.80
C ASN A 165 -5.40 4.24 13.73
N THR A 166 -6.60 4.82 13.88
CA THR A 166 -7.86 4.08 13.73
C THR A 166 -7.97 3.46 12.34
N SER A 167 -7.68 4.22 11.28
CA SER A 167 -7.71 3.70 9.91
C SER A 167 -6.69 2.58 9.68
N LYS A 168 -5.48 2.69 10.26
CA LYS A 168 -4.43 1.67 10.10
C LYS A 168 -4.71 0.41 10.93
N GLY A 169 -5.37 0.55 12.08
CA GLY A 169 -5.93 -0.58 12.84
C GLY A 169 -7.04 -1.30 12.06
N ALA A 170 -7.91 -0.54 11.38
CA ALA A 170 -8.93 -1.10 10.48
C ALA A 170 -8.29 -1.88 9.33
N ASP A 171 -7.23 -1.37 8.68
CA ASP A 171 -6.47 -2.05 7.62
C ASP A 171 -5.94 -3.41 8.10
N VAL A 172 -5.37 -3.49 9.30
CA VAL A 172 -4.83 -4.73 9.88
C VAL A 172 -5.92 -5.77 10.09
N ASN A 173 -7.07 -5.38 10.65
CA ASN A 173 -8.17 -6.33 10.86
C ASN A 173 -8.88 -6.70 9.57
N PHE A 174 -9.02 -5.76 8.62
CA PHE A 174 -9.53 -6.01 7.28
C PHE A 174 -8.77 -7.13 6.57
N VAL A 175 -7.44 -7.07 6.60
CA VAL A 175 -6.56 -8.08 5.99
C VAL A 175 -6.82 -9.47 6.56
N ARG A 176 -6.96 -9.61 7.88
CA ARG A 176 -7.25 -10.89 8.53
C ARG A 176 -8.59 -11.47 8.11
N THR A 177 -9.62 -10.62 8.11
CA THR A 177 -10.98 -11.04 7.75
C THR A 177 -11.07 -11.41 6.29
N LEU A 178 -10.56 -10.57 5.39
CA LEU A 178 -10.62 -10.82 3.96
C LEU A 178 -9.79 -12.04 3.53
N ALA A 179 -8.65 -12.29 4.18
CA ALA A 179 -7.85 -13.48 3.95
C ALA A 179 -8.64 -14.77 4.24
N ALA A 180 -9.43 -14.79 5.32
CA ALA A 180 -10.29 -15.92 5.67
C ALA A 180 -11.43 -16.10 4.65
N GLU A 181 -12.05 -15.01 4.19
CA GLU A 181 -13.16 -15.08 3.22
C GLU A 181 -12.70 -15.48 1.81
N TRP A 182 -11.57 -14.94 1.35
CA TRP A 182 -11.13 -15.09 -0.03
C TRP A 182 -10.09 -16.20 -0.25
N GLY A 183 -9.58 -16.81 0.82
CA GLY A 183 -8.64 -17.93 0.73
C GLY A 183 -9.16 -19.10 -0.11
N LYS A 184 -10.48 -19.39 -0.06
CA LYS A 184 -11.14 -20.39 -0.91
C LYS A 184 -11.05 -20.11 -2.42
N HIS A 185 -10.73 -18.87 -2.80
CA HIS A 185 -10.52 -18.46 -4.19
C HIS A 185 -9.03 -18.38 -4.56
N ASN A 186 -8.12 -18.89 -3.70
CA ASN A 186 -6.67 -18.80 -3.88
C ASN A 186 -6.17 -17.33 -3.98
N ILE A 187 -6.75 -16.46 -3.14
CA ILE A 187 -6.38 -15.05 -3.03
C ILE A 187 -5.66 -14.86 -1.69
N ASN A 188 -4.42 -14.35 -1.75
CA ASN A 188 -3.68 -13.98 -0.55
C ASN A 188 -3.93 -12.49 -0.23
N VAL A 189 -4.13 -12.20 1.04
CA VAL A 189 -4.37 -10.84 1.54
C VAL A 189 -3.43 -10.58 2.71
N ASN A 190 -2.51 -9.61 2.56
CA ASN A 190 -1.53 -9.29 3.59
C ASN A 190 -1.36 -7.78 3.75
N ALA A 191 -0.85 -7.35 4.89
CA ALA A 191 -0.46 -5.97 5.14
C ALA A 191 1.05 -5.85 5.33
N ILE A 192 1.63 -4.80 4.78
CA ILE A 192 2.93 -4.26 5.17
C ILE A 192 2.65 -3.14 6.16
N CYS A 193 3.35 -3.15 7.30
CA CYS A 193 3.24 -2.15 8.35
C CYS A 193 4.57 -1.37 8.46
N PRO A 194 4.78 -0.33 7.64
CA PRO A 194 6.00 0.46 7.70
C PRO A 194 6.10 1.21 9.04
N GLY A 195 7.32 1.37 9.51
CA GLY A 195 7.68 2.37 10.50
C GLY A 195 7.84 3.75 9.87
N PHE A 196 8.82 4.52 10.33
CA PHE A 196 9.13 5.83 9.76
C PHE A 196 10.00 5.69 8.51
N PHE A 197 9.49 6.25 7.41
CA PHE A 197 10.18 6.39 6.13
C PHE A 197 10.15 7.86 5.71
N PRO A 198 11.24 8.39 5.12
CA PRO A 198 11.24 9.73 4.56
C PRO A 198 10.15 9.86 3.49
N SER A 199 9.21 10.76 3.71
CA SER A 199 8.13 11.02 2.78
C SER A 199 7.56 12.42 3.02
N LYS A 200 6.85 12.97 2.03
CA LYS A 200 6.14 14.24 2.20
C LYS A 200 5.12 14.19 3.35
N MET A 201 4.57 13.01 3.65
CA MET A 201 3.64 12.81 4.75
C MET A 201 4.34 12.85 6.12
N ALA A 202 5.56 12.38 6.21
CA ALA A 202 6.33 12.27 7.44
C ALA A 202 7.23 13.49 7.74
N SER A 203 7.42 14.43 6.78
CA SER A 203 8.39 15.52 6.91
C SER A 203 8.21 16.34 8.18
N GLY A 204 7.00 16.81 8.47
CA GLY A 204 6.76 17.65 9.65
C GLY A 204 6.95 16.93 10.99
N ILE A 205 6.76 15.61 11.04
CA ILE A 205 7.05 14.79 12.24
C ILE A 205 8.56 14.56 12.35
N MET A 206 9.22 14.27 11.23
CA MET A 206 10.69 14.04 11.19
C MET A 206 11.47 15.28 11.58
N GLU A 207 11.03 16.49 11.20
CA GLU A 207 11.63 17.74 11.63
C GLU A 207 11.53 17.96 13.15
N LYS A 208 10.45 17.54 13.77
CA LYS A 208 10.19 17.77 15.20
C LYS A 208 10.73 16.66 16.10
N LEU A 209 10.64 15.42 15.68
CA LEU A 209 10.88 14.23 16.51
C LEU A 209 11.92 13.27 15.90
N GLY A 210 12.69 13.68 14.88
CA GLY A 210 13.59 12.79 14.13
C GLY A 210 14.55 12.02 15.02
N ASP A 211 15.23 12.69 15.95
CA ASP A 211 16.18 12.05 16.88
C ASP A 211 15.48 11.06 17.84
N GLN A 212 14.26 11.39 18.31
CA GLN A 212 13.50 10.50 19.17
C GLN A 212 13.05 9.25 18.40
N ILE A 213 12.62 9.43 17.15
CA ILE A 213 12.24 8.33 16.26
C ILE A 213 13.42 7.40 16.01
N ILE A 214 14.59 7.95 15.65
CA ILE A 214 15.81 7.19 15.41
C ILE A 214 16.23 6.45 16.69
N ASN A 215 16.21 7.14 17.83
CA ASN A 215 16.57 6.55 19.12
C ASN A 215 15.56 5.51 19.61
N GLY A 216 14.29 5.62 19.21
CA GLY A 216 13.24 4.64 19.46
C GLY A 216 13.21 3.47 18.47
N THR A 217 14.17 3.37 17.55
CA THR A 217 14.26 2.28 16.58
C THR A 217 15.46 1.38 16.94
N ALA A 218 15.27 0.06 17.01
CA ALA A 218 16.35 -0.86 17.37
C ALA A 218 17.55 -0.76 16.41
N LEU A 219 17.28 -0.60 15.10
CA LEU A 219 18.32 -0.43 14.08
C LEU A 219 18.89 1.00 14.02
N ARG A 220 18.43 1.93 14.87
CA ARG A 220 18.93 3.31 14.96
C ARG A 220 18.93 4.08 13.64
N ARG A 221 17.95 3.80 12.79
CA ARG A 221 17.72 4.50 11.53
C ARG A 221 16.24 4.47 11.14
N VAL A 222 15.83 5.37 10.29
CA VAL A 222 14.55 5.29 9.57
C VAL A 222 14.68 4.38 8.35
N GLY A 223 13.56 3.98 7.77
CA GLY A 223 13.54 3.19 6.56
C GLY A 223 14.09 3.95 5.35
N GLY A 224 14.75 3.25 4.45
CA GLY A 224 15.27 3.76 3.18
C GLY A 224 14.45 3.28 1.97
N PRO A 225 14.81 3.70 0.76
CA PRO A 225 14.06 3.39 -0.47
C PRO A 225 14.02 1.90 -0.82
N GLU A 226 14.97 1.12 -0.31
CA GLU A 226 15.09 -0.31 -0.61
C GLU A 226 14.42 -1.21 0.44
N ASP A 227 14.08 -0.69 1.62
CA ASP A 227 13.69 -1.52 2.77
C ASP A 227 12.33 -2.21 2.60
N LEU A 228 11.46 -1.74 1.70
CA LEU A 228 10.19 -2.40 1.38
C LEU A 228 10.25 -3.35 0.17
N LYS A 229 11.28 -3.21 -0.70
CA LYS A 229 11.34 -3.91 -1.99
C LYS A 229 11.29 -5.43 -1.84
N GLY A 230 12.08 -5.99 -0.93
CA GLY A 230 12.11 -7.44 -0.71
C GLY A 230 10.76 -8.01 -0.24
N LEU A 231 10.10 -7.32 0.71
CA LEU A 231 8.84 -7.79 1.25
C LEU A 231 7.69 -7.67 0.25
N ILE A 232 7.60 -6.56 -0.50
CA ILE A 232 6.52 -6.41 -1.49
C ILE A 232 6.61 -7.48 -2.58
N VAL A 233 7.82 -7.80 -3.06
CA VAL A 233 8.04 -8.87 -4.05
C VAL A 233 7.69 -10.24 -3.48
N LEU A 234 8.08 -10.53 -2.24
CA LEU A 234 7.71 -11.78 -1.55
C LEU A 234 6.18 -11.94 -1.51
N LEU A 235 5.45 -10.94 -1.04
CA LEU A 235 4.00 -11.01 -0.87
C LEU A 235 3.23 -11.01 -2.22
N ALA A 236 3.79 -10.42 -3.25
CA ALA A 236 3.20 -10.35 -4.59
C ALA A 236 3.40 -11.62 -5.43
N SER A 237 4.42 -12.42 -5.11
CA SER A 237 4.89 -13.53 -5.93
C SER A 237 4.44 -14.91 -5.42
N GLU A 238 4.81 -15.96 -6.15
CA GLU A 238 4.60 -17.35 -5.73
C GLU A 238 5.46 -17.74 -4.51
N ALA A 239 6.50 -16.99 -4.19
CA ALA A 239 7.27 -17.19 -2.96
C ALA A 239 6.41 -16.95 -1.71
N GLY A 240 5.46 -16.03 -1.79
CA GLY A 240 4.51 -15.71 -0.71
C GLY A 240 3.21 -16.50 -0.73
N ARG A 241 3.03 -17.51 -1.60
CA ARG A 241 1.75 -18.20 -1.82
C ARG A 241 1.12 -18.84 -0.56
N HIS A 242 1.90 -19.10 0.48
CA HIS A 242 1.42 -19.64 1.75
C HIS A 242 1.38 -18.61 2.88
N ILE A 243 1.52 -17.33 2.55
CA ILE A 243 1.44 -16.19 3.48
C ILE A 243 0.14 -15.47 3.21
N THR A 244 -0.80 -15.50 4.16
CA THR A 244 -2.07 -14.75 4.08
C THR A 244 -2.57 -14.36 5.47
N GLY A 245 -3.31 -13.26 5.57
CA GLY A 245 -3.83 -12.73 6.82
C GLY A 245 -2.77 -12.08 7.72
N GLN A 246 -1.56 -11.85 7.21
CA GLN A 246 -0.45 -11.33 8.02
C GLN A 246 -0.34 -9.80 7.92
N ALA A 247 0.06 -9.18 9.04
CA ALA A 247 0.45 -7.78 9.14
C ALA A 247 1.92 -7.74 9.55
N ILE A 248 2.80 -7.44 8.59
CA ILE A 248 4.25 -7.58 8.76
C ILE A 248 4.89 -6.21 8.95
N ALA A 249 5.50 -5.98 10.11
CA ALA A 249 6.22 -4.75 10.39
C ALA A 249 7.53 -4.67 9.60
N VAL A 250 7.80 -3.49 9.01
CA VAL A 250 9.08 -3.12 8.42
C VAL A 250 9.46 -1.76 9.01
N ASP A 251 10.02 -1.78 10.21
CA ASP A 251 10.10 -0.62 11.07
C ASP A 251 11.43 -0.48 11.84
N GLY A 252 12.40 -1.31 11.48
CA GLY A 252 13.70 -1.34 12.17
C GLY A 252 13.61 -1.77 13.64
N GLY A 253 12.53 -2.47 14.01
CA GLY A 253 12.27 -2.96 15.36
C GLY A 253 11.64 -1.92 16.29
N SER A 254 11.11 -0.80 15.77
CA SER A 254 10.51 0.26 16.62
C SER A 254 9.21 -0.17 17.30
N SER A 255 8.54 -1.23 16.85
CA SER A 255 7.34 -1.79 17.46
C SER A 255 7.58 -3.04 18.31
N SER A 256 8.83 -3.44 18.53
CA SER A 256 9.18 -4.69 19.21
C SER A 256 9.37 -4.53 20.73
N PHE A 257 9.37 -3.29 21.24
CA PHE A 257 9.59 -2.95 22.65
C PHE A 257 8.84 -1.69 23.05
#